data_881f71e16edd5b4e168815ac40e2a330
#
_entry.id   881f71e16edd5b4e168815ac40e2a330
#
_cell.length_a   1.000
_cell.length_b   1.000
_cell.length_c   1.000
_cell.angle_alpha   90.00
_cell.angle_beta   90.00
_cell.angle_gamma   90.00
#
_symmetry.space_group_name_H-M   'P 1'
#
loop_
_entity.id
_entity.type
_entity.pdbx_description
1 polymer ?
#
loop_
_entity_poly.entity_id
_entity_poly.type
_entity_poly.pdbx_seq_one_letter_code
_entity_poly.pdbx_strand_id
1 'polypeptide(L)'
;MGRAFALGTLVGAGALSMTVGAFQQTAGQPAPMVVEVDRLKDNLYVMKGGGGNSAVFITADGVTVVDTKLPGWGRPLLEKIKTVTNKPVTRIINTHTHFDHVSGNVEFPATVEVITHENTKTYMDQANPVYGVQTGPQTNLFKENGGKGMPKRTFKDRLTIGRGADQIDLHYFGPHTRAATPTWCSPLSV
;
A
#
# COMPACT_ATOMS: atom_id res chain seq x y z
N MET A 1 30.72 -20.01 -91.16
CA MET A 1 29.41 -19.38 -90.89
C MET A 1 28.74 -20.10 -89.74
N GLY A 2 28.76 -19.55 -88.60
CA GLY A 2 28.12 -20.16 -87.39
C GLY A 2 27.74 -19.05 -86.42
N ARG A 3 26.48 -18.79 -86.34
CA ARG A 3 25.90 -17.82 -85.38
C ARG A 3 25.74 -18.45 -84.01
N ALA A 4 26.44 -17.92 -83.01
CA ALA A 4 26.24 -18.27 -81.62
C ALA A 4 25.12 -17.39 -81.08
N PHE A 5 24.09 -18.06 -80.52
CA PHE A 5 23.05 -17.43 -79.73
C PHE A 5 23.47 -17.46 -78.29
N ALA A 6 23.70 -16.29 -77.70
CA ALA A 6 23.87 -16.17 -76.27
C ALA A 6 22.51 -16.04 -75.58
N LEU A 7 22.19 -17.01 -74.70
CA LEU A 7 20.99 -16.99 -73.87
C LEU A 7 21.32 -16.25 -72.60
N GLY A 8 20.83 -15.04 -72.43
CA GLY A 8 20.98 -14.24 -71.24
C GLY A 8 19.94 -14.69 -70.20
N THR A 9 20.39 -15.23 -69.07
CA THR A 9 19.53 -15.54 -67.92
C THR A 9 19.39 -14.27 -67.08
N LEU A 10 18.21 -13.72 -67.07
CA LEU A 10 17.85 -12.63 -66.13
C LEU A 10 17.52 -13.27 -64.78
N VAL A 11 18.39 -13.11 -63.78
CA VAL A 11 18.07 -13.43 -62.37
C VAL A 11 17.44 -12.21 -61.75
N GLY A 12 16.12 -12.24 -61.61
CA GLY A 12 15.38 -11.24 -60.85
C GLY A 12 15.54 -11.44 -59.37
N ALA A 13 16.32 -10.61 -58.71
CA ALA A 13 16.39 -10.57 -57.26
C ALA A 13 15.15 -9.85 -56.71
N GLY A 14 14.15 -10.63 -56.32
CA GLY A 14 13.01 -10.11 -55.58
C GLY A 14 13.41 -9.82 -54.14
N ALA A 15 13.65 -8.56 -53.82
CA ALA A 15 13.81 -8.14 -52.43
C ALA A 15 12.44 -8.15 -51.75
N LEU A 16 12.19 -9.19 -50.94
CA LEU A 16 11.06 -9.22 -50.02
C LEU A 16 11.37 -8.27 -48.85
N SER A 17 10.90 -7.04 -48.94
CA SER A 17 10.92 -6.13 -47.77
C SER A 17 9.89 -6.56 -46.75
N MET A 18 10.33 -7.36 -45.76
CA MET A 18 9.56 -7.57 -44.55
C MET A 18 9.62 -6.30 -43.72
N THR A 19 8.57 -5.49 -43.78
CA THR A 19 8.32 -4.45 -42.79
C THR A 19 7.95 -5.14 -41.49
N VAL A 20 8.92 -5.35 -40.60
CA VAL A 20 8.67 -5.68 -39.22
C VAL A 20 8.05 -4.43 -38.60
N GLY A 21 6.71 -4.42 -38.54
CA GLY A 21 6.00 -3.44 -37.75
C GLY A 21 6.44 -3.62 -36.30
N ALA A 22 7.31 -2.73 -35.83
CA ALA A 22 7.61 -2.63 -34.41
C ALA A 22 6.29 -2.30 -33.71
N PHE A 23 5.66 -3.31 -33.09
CA PHE A 23 4.66 -3.07 -32.06
C PHE A 23 5.39 -2.34 -30.95
N GLN A 24 5.39 -1.00 -31.00
CA GLN A 24 5.67 -0.18 -29.84
C GLN A 24 4.55 -0.51 -28.82
N GLN A 25 4.86 -1.44 -27.94
CA GLN A 25 4.12 -1.58 -26.69
C GLN A 25 4.28 -0.23 -25.99
N THR A 26 3.30 0.63 -26.15
CA THR A 26 3.16 1.81 -25.29
C THR A 26 3.09 1.24 -23.88
N ALA A 27 4.17 1.44 -23.12
CA ALA A 27 4.17 1.13 -21.70
C ALA A 27 2.92 1.82 -21.13
N GLY A 28 1.90 1.01 -20.81
CA GLY A 28 0.62 1.54 -20.36
C GLY A 28 0.88 2.44 -19.17
N GLN A 29 0.32 3.64 -19.19
CA GLN A 29 0.38 4.49 -18.01
C GLN A 29 -0.13 3.67 -16.82
N PRO A 30 0.56 3.69 -15.68
CA PRO A 30 0.09 2.99 -14.50
C PRO A 30 -1.36 3.39 -14.25
N ALA A 31 -2.21 2.40 -14.00
CA ALA A 31 -3.61 2.64 -13.72
C ALA A 31 -3.74 3.68 -12.58
N PRO A 32 -4.68 4.63 -12.68
CA PRO A 32 -4.82 5.65 -11.66
C PRO A 32 -5.09 5.01 -10.30
N MET A 33 -4.41 5.49 -9.26
CA MET A 33 -4.61 5.04 -7.88
C MET A 33 -5.93 5.62 -7.35
N VAL A 34 -7.01 4.87 -7.53
CA VAL A 34 -8.35 5.28 -7.11
C VAL A 34 -8.63 4.76 -5.71
N VAL A 35 -8.93 5.67 -4.79
CA VAL A 35 -9.45 5.34 -3.46
C VAL A 35 -10.96 5.60 -3.46
N GLU A 36 -11.73 4.54 -3.28
CA GLU A 36 -13.19 4.60 -3.10
C GLU A 36 -13.53 4.86 -1.64
N VAL A 37 -14.69 5.45 -1.36
CA VAL A 37 -15.14 5.77 -0.01
C VAL A 37 -16.56 5.27 0.22
N ASP A 38 -16.74 4.50 1.28
CA ASP A 38 -18.04 4.12 1.81
C ASP A 38 -18.26 4.81 3.16
N ARG A 39 -19.39 5.44 3.34
CA ARG A 39 -19.80 6.00 4.63
C ARG A 39 -20.56 4.95 5.42
N LEU A 40 -20.06 4.59 6.59
CA LEU A 40 -20.73 3.64 7.49
C LEU A 40 -21.61 4.34 8.53
N LYS A 41 -21.13 5.47 9.06
CA LYS A 41 -21.84 6.34 10.03
C LYS A 41 -21.44 7.80 9.74
N ASP A 42 -22.01 8.74 10.48
CA ASP A 42 -21.75 10.17 10.29
C ASP A 42 -20.27 10.55 10.39
N ASN A 43 -19.54 9.84 11.21
CA ASN A 43 -18.12 10.09 11.49
C ASN A 43 -17.21 8.90 11.20
N LEU A 44 -17.72 7.83 10.57
CA LEU A 44 -16.97 6.62 10.26
C LEU A 44 -17.09 6.24 8.78
N TYR A 45 -15.95 6.10 8.12
CA TYR A 45 -15.82 5.77 6.70
C TYR A 45 -14.89 4.61 6.48
N VAL A 46 -15.06 3.90 5.37
CA VAL A 46 -14.11 2.90 4.85
C VAL A 46 -13.57 3.40 3.53
N MET A 47 -12.24 3.42 3.40
CA MET A 47 -11.51 3.77 2.19
C MET A 47 -10.97 2.49 1.56
N LYS A 48 -11.41 2.17 0.34
CA LYS A 48 -11.05 0.95 -0.41
C LYS A 48 -10.02 1.23 -1.49
N GLY A 49 -9.35 0.20 -1.99
CA GLY A 49 -8.28 0.29 -3.00
C GLY A 49 -6.90 0.39 -2.37
N GLY A 50 -5.87 0.03 -3.11
CA GLY A 50 -4.47 0.07 -2.65
C GLY A 50 -4.10 -0.96 -1.59
N GLY A 51 -4.62 -2.19 -1.70
CA GLY A 51 -4.42 -3.27 -0.74
C GLY A 51 -5.54 -3.34 0.29
N GLY A 52 -5.18 -3.44 1.57
CA GLY A 52 -6.13 -3.51 2.67
C GLY A 52 -7.07 -2.30 2.75
N ASN A 53 -8.26 -2.48 3.30
CA ASN A 53 -9.16 -1.37 3.58
C ASN A 53 -8.62 -0.51 4.72
N SER A 54 -8.87 0.80 4.66
CA SER A 54 -8.60 1.72 5.77
C SER A 54 -9.90 2.22 6.37
N ALA A 55 -10.02 2.19 7.71
CA ALA A 55 -11.10 2.89 8.37
C ALA A 55 -10.67 4.32 8.72
N VAL A 56 -11.58 5.26 8.59
CA VAL A 56 -11.37 6.68 8.89
C VAL A 56 -12.43 7.11 9.88
N PHE A 57 -12.00 7.44 11.09
CA PHE A 57 -12.87 7.89 12.16
C PHE A 57 -12.60 9.36 12.47
N ILE A 58 -13.64 10.19 12.33
CA ILE A 58 -13.59 11.63 12.53
C ILE A 58 -14.04 11.94 13.93
N THR A 59 -13.15 12.51 14.74
CA THR A 59 -13.38 12.86 16.13
C THR A 59 -13.35 14.37 16.34
N ALA A 60 -13.61 14.85 17.55
CA ALA A 60 -13.46 16.25 17.90
C ALA A 60 -12.02 16.75 17.66
N ASP A 61 -11.02 15.92 18.02
CA ASP A 61 -9.58 16.26 17.99
C ASP A 61 -8.91 16.06 16.63
N GLY A 62 -9.63 15.58 15.62
CA GLY A 62 -9.07 15.29 14.30
C GLY A 62 -9.50 13.94 13.76
N VAL A 63 -8.71 13.41 12.85
CA VAL A 63 -8.99 12.14 12.16
C VAL A 63 -8.06 11.05 12.66
N THR A 64 -8.63 9.91 13.01
CA THR A 64 -7.90 8.65 13.23
C THR A 64 -8.07 7.76 12.01
N VAL A 65 -6.96 7.29 11.45
CA VAL A 65 -6.91 6.36 10.32
C VAL A 65 -6.46 4.99 10.83
N VAL A 66 -7.22 3.95 10.50
CA VAL A 66 -6.82 2.57 10.80
C VAL A 66 -6.30 1.96 9.51
N ASP A 67 -5.02 1.63 9.51
CA ASP A 67 -4.23 1.12 8.39
C ASP A 67 -4.11 2.08 7.20
N THR A 68 -2.97 2.04 6.49
CA THR A 68 -2.58 3.10 5.54
C THR A 68 -2.23 2.60 4.15
N LYS A 69 -2.54 1.33 3.85
CA LYS A 69 -2.40 0.74 2.51
C LYS A 69 -0.95 0.42 2.08
N LEU A 70 -0.80 0.00 0.82
CA LEU A 70 0.47 -0.28 0.14
C LEU A 70 1.36 0.98 0.00
N PRO A 71 2.67 0.81 -0.27
CA PRO A 71 3.56 1.93 -0.61
C PRO A 71 2.98 2.76 -1.77
N GLY A 72 3.08 4.08 -1.68
CA GLY A 72 2.56 5.02 -2.65
C GLY A 72 1.07 5.35 -2.49
N TRP A 73 0.32 4.62 -1.66
CA TRP A 73 -1.12 4.82 -1.46
C TRP A 73 -1.48 5.70 -0.26
N GLY A 74 -0.53 6.06 0.58
CA GLY A 74 -0.78 6.94 1.73
C GLY A 74 -1.21 8.33 1.31
N ARG A 75 -0.60 8.90 0.25
CA ARG A 75 -0.97 10.21 -0.28
C ARG A 75 -2.37 10.19 -0.94
N PRO A 76 -2.71 9.26 -1.86
CA PRO A 76 -4.08 9.11 -2.36
C PRO A 76 -5.12 8.94 -1.26
N LEU A 77 -4.80 8.18 -0.19
CA LEU A 77 -5.66 8.04 0.97
C LEU A 77 -5.88 9.38 1.69
N LEU A 78 -4.82 10.15 1.93
CA LEU A 78 -4.91 11.50 2.53
C LEU A 78 -5.78 12.45 1.70
N GLU A 79 -5.61 12.46 0.37
CA GLU A 79 -6.43 13.29 -0.52
C GLU A 79 -7.89 12.87 -0.48
N LYS A 80 -8.18 11.56 -0.41
CA LYS A 80 -9.54 11.09 -0.29
C LYS A 80 -10.16 11.47 1.06
N ILE A 81 -9.41 11.43 2.16
CA ILE A 81 -9.88 11.86 3.49
C ILE A 81 -10.31 13.33 3.45
N LYS A 82 -9.59 14.20 2.75
CA LYS A 82 -9.95 15.61 2.59
C LYS A 82 -11.29 15.85 1.88
N THR A 83 -11.79 14.87 1.13
CA THR A 83 -13.11 14.97 0.48
C THR A 83 -14.27 14.75 1.45
N VAL A 84 -14.02 14.19 2.63
CA VAL A 84 -15.05 13.89 3.64
C VAL A 84 -14.92 14.75 4.90
N THR A 85 -13.76 15.40 5.12
CA THR A 85 -13.55 16.29 6.27
C THR A 85 -12.37 17.25 6.05
N ASN A 86 -12.44 18.44 6.66
CA ASN A 86 -11.34 19.40 6.70
C ASN A 86 -10.44 19.21 7.94
N LYS A 87 -10.77 18.28 8.84
CA LYS A 87 -9.97 18.02 10.04
C LYS A 87 -8.65 17.35 9.67
N PRO A 88 -7.54 17.67 10.34
CA PRO A 88 -6.26 17.03 10.11
C PRO A 88 -6.27 15.59 10.59
N VAL A 89 -5.50 14.72 9.91
CA VAL A 89 -5.17 13.40 10.44
C VAL A 89 -4.20 13.59 11.61
N THR A 90 -4.59 13.13 12.78
CA THR A 90 -3.80 13.22 14.01
C THR A 90 -3.24 11.88 14.46
N ARG A 91 -3.89 10.78 14.09
CA ARG A 91 -3.50 9.43 14.50
C ARG A 91 -3.60 8.43 13.38
N ILE A 92 -2.70 7.46 13.40
CA ILE A 92 -2.76 6.21 12.65
C ILE A 92 -2.77 5.09 13.68
N ILE A 93 -3.63 4.10 13.49
CA ILE A 93 -3.63 2.84 14.22
C ILE A 93 -3.31 1.75 13.22
N ASN A 94 -2.23 0.99 13.41
CA ASN A 94 -1.95 -0.16 12.58
C ASN A 94 -2.41 -1.43 13.28
N THR A 95 -3.22 -2.22 12.56
CA THR A 95 -3.75 -3.49 13.05
C THR A 95 -2.66 -4.57 13.10
N HIS A 96 -1.82 -4.62 12.07
CA HIS A 96 -0.73 -5.60 11.93
C HIS A 96 0.33 -5.11 10.91
N THR A 97 1.36 -5.91 10.65
CA THR A 97 2.57 -5.51 9.91
C THR A 97 2.54 -5.75 8.41
N HIS A 98 1.47 -6.26 7.82
CA HIS A 98 1.45 -6.48 6.38
C HIS A 98 1.60 -5.17 5.60
N PHE A 99 2.26 -5.23 4.45
CA PHE A 99 2.60 -4.05 3.65
C PHE A 99 1.40 -3.20 3.27
N ASP A 100 0.30 -3.85 2.93
CA ASP A 100 -0.95 -3.20 2.55
C ASP A 100 -1.71 -2.58 3.73
N HIS A 101 -1.12 -2.60 4.92
CA HIS A 101 -1.66 -1.98 6.13
C HIS A 101 -0.76 -0.90 6.72
N VAL A 102 0.56 -1.01 6.57
CA VAL A 102 1.49 -0.11 7.25
C VAL A 102 2.35 0.76 6.32
N SER A 103 2.48 0.39 5.03
CA SER A 103 3.47 1.03 4.17
C SER A 103 3.17 2.48 3.84
N GLY A 104 1.89 2.85 3.78
CA GLY A 104 1.49 4.24 3.58
C GLY A 104 1.83 5.16 4.74
N ASN A 105 2.17 4.66 5.94
CA ASN A 105 2.51 5.46 7.11
C ASN A 105 3.56 6.54 6.80
N VAL A 106 4.59 6.19 6.02
CA VAL A 106 5.71 7.10 5.68
C VAL A 106 5.28 8.31 4.86
N GLU A 107 4.11 8.27 4.25
CA GLU A 107 3.59 9.36 3.42
C GLU A 107 2.78 10.38 4.23
N PHE A 108 2.37 10.03 5.46
CA PHE A 108 1.68 10.95 6.35
C PHE A 108 2.64 11.96 6.98
N PRO A 109 2.15 13.13 7.43
CA PRO A 109 2.98 14.08 8.16
C PRO A 109 3.67 13.45 9.37
N ALA A 110 4.91 13.85 9.66
CA ALA A 110 5.67 13.32 10.79
C ALA A 110 5.04 13.67 12.17
N THR A 111 4.12 14.63 12.21
CA THR A 111 3.36 14.99 13.40
C THR A 111 2.28 13.98 13.78
N VAL A 112 1.86 13.12 12.84
CA VAL A 112 0.85 12.10 13.08
C VAL A 112 1.39 11.07 14.07
N GLU A 113 0.61 10.79 15.12
CA GLU A 113 0.92 9.73 16.09
C GLU A 113 0.56 8.37 15.50
N VAL A 114 1.54 7.48 15.37
CA VAL A 114 1.31 6.08 14.97
C VAL A 114 1.25 5.21 16.20
N ILE A 115 0.15 4.44 16.34
CA ILE A 115 -0.16 3.59 17.48
C ILE A 115 -0.33 2.16 16.98
N THR A 116 0.24 1.19 17.69
CA THR A 116 0.07 -0.24 17.36
C THR A 116 0.38 -1.13 18.56
N HIS A 117 0.11 -2.42 18.45
CA HIS A 117 0.57 -3.41 19.42
C HIS A 117 2.10 -3.50 19.45
N GLU A 118 2.71 -3.80 20.61
CA GLU A 118 4.17 -3.87 20.77
C GLU A 118 4.83 -4.88 19.81
N ASN A 119 4.20 -6.03 19.58
CA ASN A 119 4.71 -7.02 18.62
C ASN A 119 4.71 -6.46 17.18
N THR A 120 3.67 -5.74 16.79
CA THR A 120 3.59 -5.10 15.47
C THR A 120 4.75 -4.12 15.27
N LYS A 121 5.06 -3.28 16.28
CA LYS A 121 6.22 -2.39 16.24
C LYS A 121 7.51 -3.18 16.08
N THR A 122 7.70 -4.26 16.83
CA THR A 122 8.89 -5.11 16.74
C THR A 122 9.07 -5.64 15.32
N TYR A 123 8.00 -6.14 14.71
CA TYR A 123 8.05 -6.63 13.32
C TYR A 123 8.27 -5.51 12.29
N MET A 124 7.68 -4.33 12.49
CA MET A 124 7.95 -3.16 11.63
C MET A 124 9.41 -2.69 11.70
N ASP A 125 10.09 -2.88 12.83
CA ASP A 125 11.52 -2.53 12.97
C ASP A 125 12.46 -3.55 12.32
N GLN A 126 12.00 -4.76 12.09
CA GLN A 126 12.73 -5.81 11.41
C GLN A 126 12.55 -5.67 9.89
N ALA A 127 13.60 -5.97 9.11
CA ALA A 127 13.46 -6.15 7.67
C ALA A 127 12.85 -7.52 7.42
N ASN A 128 11.54 -7.64 7.55
CA ASN A 128 10.86 -8.91 7.33
C ASN A 128 10.37 -9.02 5.90
N PRO A 129 10.65 -10.15 5.22
CA PRO A 129 10.00 -10.45 3.96
C PRO A 129 8.51 -10.64 4.22
N VAL A 130 7.69 -9.87 3.56
CA VAL A 130 6.27 -10.14 3.53
C VAL A 130 6.06 -11.39 2.69
N TYR A 131 5.53 -12.44 3.29
CA TYR A 131 5.15 -13.69 2.62
C TYR A 131 6.24 -14.49 1.92
N GLY A 132 7.43 -14.62 2.50
CA GLY A 132 8.40 -15.64 2.08
C GLY A 132 8.97 -15.50 0.67
N VAL A 133 8.61 -14.47 -0.08
CA VAL A 133 9.17 -14.19 -1.41
C VAL A 133 10.26 -13.14 -1.24
N GLN A 134 11.49 -13.59 -1.10
CA GLN A 134 12.66 -12.72 -1.08
C GLN A 134 13.18 -12.52 -2.51
N THR A 135 12.91 -11.36 -3.08
CA THR A 135 13.52 -10.96 -4.34
C THR A 135 14.43 -9.76 -4.10
N GLY A 136 15.67 -10.00 -3.74
CA GLY A 136 16.68 -8.95 -3.58
C GLY A 136 16.98 -8.54 -2.12
N PRO A 137 17.86 -7.54 -1.91
CA PRO A 137 18.24 -7.07 -0.57
C PRO A 137 17.01 -6.50 0.13
N GLN A 138 16.78 -6.97 1.36
CA GLN A 138 15.65 -6.55 2.20
C GLN A 138 15.96 -5.18 2.79
N THR A 139 15.29 -4.16 2.30
CA THR A 139 15.34 -2.84 2.89
C THR A 139 14.13 -2.61 3.78
N ASN A 140 14.33 -1.94 4.90
CA ASN A 140 13.24 -1.58 5.79
C ASN A 140 12.74 -0.19 5.41
N LEU A 141 11.50 -0.14 4.88
CA LEU A 141 10.86 1.09 4.41
C LEU A 141 10.94 2.23 5.44
N PHE A 142 10.75 1.92 6.71
CA PHE A 142 10.77 2.94 7.78
C PHE A 142 12.18 3.45 8.05
N LYS A 143 13.19 2.57 8.06
CA LYS A 143 14.60 2.96 8.24
C LYS A 143 15.10 3.82 7.08
N GLU A 144 14.73 3.47 5.85
CA GLU A 144 15.03 4.27 4.65
C GLU A 144 14.41 5.67 4.69
N ASN A 145 13.30 5.81 5.38
CA ASN A 145 12.62 7.09 5.59
C ASN A 145 12.95 7.75 6.94
N GLY A 146 14.12 7.43 7.54
CA GLY A 146 14.58 8.03 8.78
C GLY A 146 13.68 7.77 9.99
N GLY A 147 13.00 6.62 10.02
CA GLY A 147 12.07 6.25 11.08
C GLY A 147 10.67 6.88 10.96
N LYS A 148 10.41 7.64 9.90
CA LYS A 148 9.10 8.22 9.64
C LYS A 148 8.05 7.11 9.48
N GLY A 149 6.90 7.28 10.10
CA GLY A 149 5.82 6.29 10.05
C GLY A 149 5.96 5.12 11.03
N MET A 150 7.06 5.06 11.78
CA MET A 150 7.20 4.10 12.87
C MET A 150 6.29 4.45 14.06
N PRO A 151 5.77 3.42 14.79
CA PRO A 151 4.92 3.64 15.95
C PRO A 151 5.64 4.41 17.07
N LYS A 152 5.02 5.52 17.49
CA LYS A 152 5.47 6.33 18.63
C LYS A 152 4.85 5.87 19.95
N ARG A 153 3.70 5.20 19.87
CA ARG A 153 2.98 4.66 21.02
C ARG A 153 2.64 3.20 20.78
N THR A 154 2.80 2.37 21.79
CA THR A 154 2.42 0.95 21.73
C THR A 154 1.54 0.59 22.92
N PHE A 155 0.83 -0.53 22.78
CA PHE A 155 0.08 -1.17 23.87
C PHE A 155 0.34 -2.67 23.88
N LYS A 156 0.05 -3.30 25.01
CA LYS A 156 0.26 -4.73 25.22
C LYS A 156 -1.06 -5.51 25.15
N ASP A 157 -1.98 -5.22 26.04
CA ASP A 157 -3.24 -5.96 26.13
C ASP A 157 -4.42 -5.12 25.66
N ARG A 158 -4.49 -3.88 26.12
CA ARG A 158 -5.57 -2.94 25.82
C ARG A 158 -5.08 -1.50 25.86
N LEU A 159 -5.70 -0.68 25.02
CA LEU A 159 -5.53 0.78 25.06
C LEU A 159 -6.84 1.46 24.70
N THR A 160 -7.28 2.37 25.55
CA THR A 160 -8.39 3.29 25.26
C THR A 160 -7.86 4.64 24.80
N ILE A 161 -8.39 5.17 23.72
CA ILE A 161 -8.07 6.48 23.16
C ILE A 161 -9.35 7.29 23.08
N GLY A 162 -9.29 8.55 23.46
CA GLY A 162 -10.48 9.41 23.49
C GLY A 162 -11.44 9.10 24.62
N ARG A 163 -12.67 9.60 24.50
CA ARG A 163 -13.74 9.41 25.49
C ARG A 163 -15.12 9.63 24.87
N GLY A 164 -16.15 9.07 25.47
CA GLY A 164 -17.54 9.26 25.02
C GLY A 164 -17.71 8.78 23.56
N ALA A 165 -18.35 9.58 22.72
CA ALA A 165 -18.61 9.25 21.32
C ALA A 165 -17.34 9.16 20.46
N ASP A 166 -16.21 9.69 20.93
CA ASP A 166 -14.92 9.69 20.24
C ASP A 166 -13.98 8.58 20.79
N GLN A 167 -14.49 7.67 21.62
CA GLN A 167 -13.69 6.61 22.23
C GLN A 167 -13.39 5.51 21.22
N ILE A 168 -12.13 5.08 21.21
CA ILE A 168 -11.63 3.92 20.47
C ILE A 168 -10.97 2.98 21.46
N ASP A 169 -11.44 1.75 21.54
CA ASP A 169 -10.85 0.71 22.36
C ASP A 169 -10.07 -0.26 21.49
N LEU A 170 -8.79 -0.40 21.76
CA LEU A 170 -7.88 -1.33 21.10
C LEU A 170 -7.68 -2.52 22.02
N HIS A 171 -7.90 -3.71 21.51
CA HIS A 171 -7.72 -4.96 22.25
C HIS A 171 -6.77 -5.89 21.50
N TYR A 172 -5.89 -6.56 22.24
CA TYR A 172 -5.06 -7.63 21.73
C TYR A 172 -5.56 -8.97 22.24
N PHE A 173 -6.00 -9.84 21.34
CA PHE A 173 -6.56 -11.15 21.70
C PHE A 173 -5.54 -12.30 21.50
N GLY A 174 -4.27 -11.98 21.41
CA GLY A 174 -3.20 -12.94 21.19
C GLY A 174 -2.92 -13.25 19.72
N PRO A 175 -1.89 -14.05 19.45
CA PRO A 175 -1.54 -14.47 18.10
C PRO A 175 -2.61 -15.43 17.57
N HIS A 176 -3.15 -15.14 16.38
CA HIS A 176 -4.00 -16.11 15.71
C HIS A 176 -3.15 -17.22 15.12
N THR A 177 -3.23 -18.40 15.72
CA THR A 177 -2.55 -19.60 15.25
C THR A 177 -3.26 -20.17 14.04
N ARG A 178 -2.84 -19.80 12.83
CA ARG A 178 -2.85 -20.73 11.70
C ARG A 178 -1.41 -20.98 11.31
N ALA A 179 -1.10 -22.27 11.21
CA ALA A 179 0.23 -22.82 11.04
C ALA A 179 1.16 -21.98 10.13
N ALA A 180 2.35 -21.68 10.64
CA ALA A 180 3.56 -21.26 9.91
C ALA A 180 3.66 -19.83 9.36
N THR A 181 2.73 -18.93 9.61
CA THR A 181 2.95 -17.50 9.39
C THR A 181 2.44 -16.71 10.59
N PRO A 182 3.25 -15.82 11.19
CA PRO A 182 2.77 -14.94 12.24
C PRO A 182 1.86 -13.87 11.65
N THR A 183 0.60 -14.23 11.46
CA THR A 183 -0.44 -13.29 11.03
C THR A 183 -1.05 -12.70 12.29
N TRP A 184 -0.72 -11.46 12.56
CA TRP A 184 -1.18 -10.74 13.75
C TRP A 184 -2.35 -9.84 13.35
N CYS A 185 -3.56 -10.28 13.57
CA CYS A 185 -4.74 -9.44 13.50
C CYS A 185 -5.16 -9.06 14.92
N SER A 186 -5.23 -7.78 15.21
CA SER A 186 -6.02 -7.29 16.32
C SER A 186 -7.40 -6.93 15.78
N PRO A 187 -8.47 -7.63 16.12
CA PRO A 187 -9.80 -7.13 15.80
C PRO A 187 -10.01 -5.83 16.58
N LEU A 188 -10.35 -4.77 15.85
CA LEU A 188 -10.81 -3.52 16.42
C LEU A 188 -12.30 -3.66 16.71
N SER A 189 -12.72 -3.53 17.97
CA SER A 189 -14.12 -3.26 18.31
C SER A 189 -14.30 -1.74 18.39
N VAL A 190 -15.16 -1.20 17.56
CA VAL A 190 -15.61 0.19 17.57
C VAL A 190 -16.99 0.28 18.19
#